data_6a48f3973b0bd86337841bf0ec6ad153
#
_entry.id   6a48f3973b0bd86337841bf0ec6ad153
#
_cell.length_a   1.000
_cell.length_b   1.000
_cell.length_c   1.000
_cell.angle_alpha   90.00
_cell.angle_beta   90.00
_cell.angle_gamma   90.00
#
_symmetry.space_group_name_H-M   'P 1'
#
loop_
_entity.id
_entity.type
_entity.pdbx_description
1 polymer ?
#
loop_
_entity_poly.entity_id
_entity_poly.type
_entity_poly.pdbx_seq_one_letter_code
_entity_poly.pdbx_strand_id
1 'polypeptide(L)'
;MTGRDKLIVLALVGILAITSVVAIASDRSDLPTDPAFGGTYVEGVAGSPLSFDPILAATNVDQDVSRLVFSGLTRFDRGGTIVADLASTFEVDPSGRIWTFTIRPDATWHDGAPVTADDVLYTVGLLQDKAYRGPFADAFRGVSVAALSPQIVRFTLPDAYAPFAGSTTVPLLPSHLLSVGFNDLARQPFNLRPIGTGPFKVSDVDSRQVTLVRSDDFYRTKPRSRAYLDKIVLRFYRDEAEALGALARGEVDATGGLSPQDAGRVRTLKGVDLFSLPTNDFTALFLNVRSTKSVFRDRVVRQAIATAIDRGKVLQVAADGRGSVADEFVPSTSWAFVRDVPRYAFSTADARALLDGADWVDHDFDGVRDKGGVALKFAIATSDEPARLGAARQIADDLTAVGIRVDVRAVPFADLVDRVARQRDFDALLVGITVGNDPDPYPFFHSSQVNDPGDDFSGYSTLITDRLLEQARRTVDQGMRRELFAQVWNAIATDVPVVFLYYTDYLYAQSRTLQGFRVAPVNDPPQRFWNVEDWYLKTVVRQ
;
A
#
# COMPACT_ATOMS: atom_id res chain seq x y z
N MET A 1 23.22 74.57 -6.56
CA MET A 1 23.52 73.17 -6.63
C MET A 1 24.64 72.94 -7.64
N THR A 2 25.73 72.42 -7.18
CA THR A 2 26.86 72.10 -8.03
C THR A 2 26.52 70.86 -8.89
N GLY A 3 27.26 70.64 -10.00
CA GLY A 3 27.01 69.44 -10.83
C GLY A 3 27.13 68.11 -10.05
N ARG A 4 27.90 68.12 -8.97
CA ARG A 4 28.10 67.01 -8.06
C ARG A 4 26.86 66.71 -7.22
N ASP A 5 26.11 67.78 -6.77
CA ASP A 5 24.87 67.65 -6.01
C ASP A 5 23.74 67.03 -6.87
N LYS A 6 23.69 67.38 -8.18
CA LYS A 6 22.72 66.83 -9.13
C LYS A 6 22.95 65.34 -9.38
N LEU A 7 24.19 64.89 -9.43
CA LEU A 7 24.53 63.48 -9.59
C LEU A 7 24.18 62.63 -8.37
N ILE A 8 24.41 63.19 -7.18
CA ILE A 8 24.04 62.54 -5.90
C ILE A 8 22.50 62.38 -5.79
N VAL A 9 21.77 63.44 -6.14
CA VAL A 9 20.27 63.40 -6.10
C VAL A 9 19.73 62.40 -7.11
N LEU A 10 20.29 62.32 -8.33
CA LEU A 10 19.91 61.32 -9.34
C LEU A 10 20.20 59.90 -8.88
N ALA A 11 21.36 59.66 -8.25
CA ALA A 11 21.71 58.35 -7.69
C ALA A 11 20.79 57.94 -6.55
N LEU A 12 20.43 58.88 -5.64
CA LEU A 12 19.48 58.61 -4.54
C LEU A 12 18.05 58.33 -5.04
N VAL A 13 17.59 59.03 -6.06
CA VAL A 13 16.29 58.81 -6.71
C VAL A 13 16.29 57.45 -7.41
N GLY A 14 17.39 57.06 -8.06
CA GLY A 14 17.56 55.74 -8.69
C GLY A 14 17.52 54.59 -7.67
N ILE A 15 18.22 54.74 -6.55
CA ILE A 15 18.21 53.77 -5.46
C ILE A 15 16.79 53.67 -4.83
N LEU A 16 16.12 54.81 -4.62
CA LEU A 16 14.78 54.81 -4.09
C LEU A 16 13.77 54.16 -5.03
N ALA A 17 13.90 54.35 -6.33
CA ALA A 17 13.08 53.71 -7.34
C ALA A 17 13.33 52.18 -7.38
N ILE A 18 14.60 51.75 -7.30
CA ILE A 18 14.96 50.32 -7.27
C ILE A 18 14.46 49.66 -5.97
N THR A 19 14.65 50.32 -4.82
CA THR A 19 14.14 49.77 -3.53
C THR A 19 12.61 49.72 -3.48
N SER A 20 11.92 50.70 -4.07
CA SER A 20 10.45 50.68 -4.17
C SER A 20 9.96 49.58 -5.11
N VAL A 21 10.63 49.32 -6.24
CA VAL A 21 10.31 48.23 -7.15
C VAL A 21 10.55 46.86 -6.49
N VAL A 22 11.67 46.72 -5.76
CA VAL A 22 11.98 45.50 -4.99
C VAL A 22 11.00 45.29 -3.85
N ALA A 23 10.62 46.36 -3.13
CA ALA A 23 9.62 46.26 -2.05
C ALA A 23 8.24 45.87 -2.59
N ILE A 24 7.79 46.44 -3.71
CA ILE A 24 6.52 46.09 -4.37
C ILE A 24 6.57 44.65 -4.93
N ALA A 25 7.73 44.20 -5.43
CA ALA A 25 7.90 42.84 -5.91
C ALA A 25 7.93 41.80 -4.76
N SER A 26 8.56 42.14 -3.61
CA SER A 26 8.55 41.29 -2.41
C SER A 26 7.19 41.23 -1.71
N ASP A 27 6.46 42.34 -1.70
CA ASP A 27 5.10 42.38 -1.10
C ASP A 27 4.07 41.55 -1.90
N ARG A 28 4.30 41.37 -3.20
CA ARG A 28 3.47 40.50 -4.05
C ARG A 28 3.73 39.01 -3.85
N SER A 29 4.87 38.63 -3.32
CA SER A 29 5.19 37.21 -3.07
C SER A 29 4.45 36.62 -1.87
N ASP A 30 3.94 37.47 -0.96
CA ASP A 30 3.24 37.04 0.26
C ASP A 30 1.70 37.15 0.17
N LEU A 31 1.18 37.52 -1.02
CA LEU A 31 -0.27 37.57 -1.21
C LEU A 31 -0.85 36.12 -1.21
N PRO A 32 -1.95 35.87 -0.49
CA PRO A 32 -2.61 34.57 -0.53
C PRO A 32 -3.02 34.22 -1.96
N THR A 33 -2.69 33.02 -2.39
CA THR A 33 -2.98 32.53 -3.75
C THR A 33 -3.96 31.37 -3.68
N ASP A 34 -4.85 31.32 -4.66
CA ASP A 34 -5.76 30.20 -4.86
C ASP A 34 -5.27 29.29 -6.01
N PRO A 35 -5.58 27.98 -5.98
CA PRO A 35 -5.28 27.08 -7.09
C PRO A 35 -5.91 27.56 -8.40
N ALA A 36 -5.14 27.48 -9.51
CA ALA A 36 -5.62 27.81 -10.83
C ALA A 36 -5.57 26.61 -11.75
N PHE A 37 -6.52 26.57 -12.71
CA PHE A 37 -6.55 25.53 -13.73
C PHE A 37 -5.38 25.64 -14.70
N GLY A 38 -4.88 24.48 -15.12
CA GLY A 38 -3.88 24.38 -16.17
C GLY A 38 -2.60 23.72 -15.73
N GLY A 39 -1.77 23.41 -16.70
CA GLY A 39 -0.48 22.79 -16.51
C GLY A 39 -0.45 21.31 -16.84
N THR A 40 0.76 20.82 -17.11
CA THR A 40 1.04 19.40 -17.37
C THR A 40 1.95 18.90 -16.26
N TYR A 41 1.51 17.89 -15.56
CA TYR A 41 2.31 17.15 -14.58
C TYR A 41 2.94 15.93 -15.27
N VAL A 42 4.22 15.71 -15.06
CA VAL A 42 4.98 14.61 -15.66
C VAL A 42 5.57 13.74 -14.56
N GLU A 43 5.21 12.46 -14.53
CA GLU A 43 5.77 11.50 -13.58
C GLU A 43 6.61 10.44 -14.29
N GLY A 44 7.82 10.18 -13.77
CA GLY A 44 8.64 9.05 -14.18
C GLY A 44 8.20 7.78 -13.49
N VAL A 45 7.85 6.74 -14.25
CA VAL A 45 7.42 5.44 -13.74
C VAL A 45 8.31 4.33 -14.29
N ALA A 46 8.69 3.38 -13.45
CA ALA A 46 9.49 2.23 -13.85
C ALA A 46 8.62 1.18 -14.54
N GLY A 47 9.13 0.60 -15.64
CA GLY A 47 8.43 -0.42 -16.42
C GLY A 47 7.72 0.13 -17.65
N SER A 48 6.91 -0.72 -18.27
CA SER A 48 6.12 -0.41 -19.47
C SER A 48 4.71 -0.98 -19.31
N PRO A 49 3.71 -0.38 -19.96
CA PRO A 49 2.35 -0.85 -19.90
C PRO A 49 2.14 -2.16 -20.68
N LEU A 50 1.24 -3.00 -20.16
CA LEU A 50 0.70 -4.15 -20.84
C LEU A 50 -0.79 -3.96 -21.17
N SER A 51 -1.56 -3.47 -20.20
CA SER A 51 -3.00 -3.24 -20.34
C SER A 51 -3.48 -2.24 -19.30
N PHE A 52 -4.21 -1.21 -19.73
CA PHE A 52 -4.85 -0.25 -18.82
C PHE A 52 -6.25 -0.73 -18.36
N ASP A 53 -6.73 -1.87 -18.86
CA ASP A 53 -7.94 -2.51 -18.35
C ASP A 53 -7.74 -2.94 -16.90
N PRO A 54 -8.58 -2.46 -15.95
CA PRO A 54 -8.38 -2.69 -14.52
C PRO A 54 -8.42 -4.18 -14.10
N ILE A 55 -9.07 -5.04 -14.87
CA ILE A 55 -9.12 -6.49 -14.60
C ILE A 55 -7.85 -7.19 -15.07
N LEU A 56 -7.16 -6.62 -16.07
CA LEU A 56 -5.93 -7.14 -16.66
C LEU A 56 -4.67 -6.40 -16.19
N ALA A 57 -4.80 -5.29 -15.48
CA ALA A 57 -3.70 -4.43 -15.03
C ALA A 57 -2.73 -5.22 -14.13
N ALA A 58 -1.55 -5.53 -14.65
CA ALA A 58 -0.56 -6.38 -13.98
C ALA A 58 0.70 -5.62 -13.56
N THR A 59 1.07 -4.57 -14.29
CA THR A 59 2.25 -3.74 -13.97
C THR A 59 1.86 -2.52 -13.14
N ASN A 60 2.84 -1.89 -12.45
CA ASN A 60 2.61 -0.63 -11.75
C ASN A 60 2.10 0.47 -12.70
N VAL A 61 2.61 0.50 -13.94
CA VAL A 61 2.16 1.46 -14.96
C VAL A 61 0.70 1.24 -15.32
N ASP A 62 0.29 -0.03 -15.51
CA ASP A 62 -1.10 -0.39 -15.81
C ASP A 62 -2.04 0.07 -14.70
N GLN A 63 -1.68 -0.23 -13.46
CA GLN A 63 -2.45 0.11 -12.26
C GLN A 63 -2.54 1.63 -12.05
N ASP A 64 -1.45 2.37 -12.29
CA ASP A 64 -1.40 3.83 -12.22
C ASP A 64 -2.37 4.47 -13.22
N VAL A 65 -2.33 4.03 -14.48
CA VAL A 65 -3.27 4.52 -15.50
C VAL A 65 -4.70 4.11 -15.17
N SER A 66 -4.91 2.85 -14.78
CA SER A 66 -6.23 2.35 -14.36
C SER A 66 -6.82 3.22 -13.23
N ARG A 67 -6.03 3.57 -12.22
CA ARG A 67 -6.45 4.43 -11.11
C ARG A 67 -6.86 5.83 -11.52
N LEU A 68 -6.20 6.41 -12.52
CA LEU A 68 -6.49 7.75 -13.05
C LEU A 68 -7.71 7.78 -13.98
N VAL A 69 -7.98 6.65 -14.63
CA VAL A 69 -8.98 6.54 -15.71
C VAL A 69 -10.31 5.94 -15.24
N PHE A 70 -10.30 5.09 -14.21
CA PHE A 70 -11.49 4.33 -13.80
C PHE A 70 -11.87 4.60 -12.33
N SER A 71 -13.09 4.22 -12.00
CA SER A 71 -13.62 4.24 -10.62
C SER A 71 -14.39 2.95 -10.33
N GLY A 72 -14.44 2.57 -9.03
CA GLY A 72 -15.28 1.49 -8.52
C GLY A 72 -16.60 2.01 -7.92
N LEU A 73 -17.45 1.11 -7.45
CA LEU A 73 -18.66 1.49 -6.70
C LEU A 73 -18.28 2.20 -5.39
N THR A 74 -17.21 1.75 -4.74
CA THR A 74 -16.65 2.33 -3.53
C THR A 74 -15.18 2.71 -3.75
N ARG A 75 -14.61 3.43 -2.81
CA ARG A 75 -13.18 3.76 -2.73
C ARG A 75 -12.72 3.85 -1.28
N PHE A 76 -11.43 3.82 -1.05
CA PHE A 76 -10.86 4.18 0.25
C PHE A 76 -10.67 5.69 0.35
N ASP A 77 -11.02 6.25 1.50
CA ASP A 77 -10.68 7.63 1.85
C ASP A 77 -9.23 7.73 2.37
N ARG A 78 -8.84 8.94 2.80
CA ARG A 78 -7.50 9.19 3.36
C ARG A 78 -7.17 8.31 4.57
N GLY A 79 -8.16 7.92 5.36
CA GLY A 79 -8.01 7.11 6.57
C GLY A 79 -8.06 5.60 6.32
N GLY A 80 -8.21 5.17 5.06
CA GLY A 80 -8.42 3.77 4.71
C GLY A 80 -9.84 3.26 5.00
N THR A 81 -10.79 4.16 5.25
CA THR A 81 -12.21 3.81 5.42
C THR A 81 -12.87 3.70 4.04
N ILE A 82 -13.75 2.69 3.89
CA ILE A 82 -14.56 2.54 2.68
C ILE A 82 -15.64 3.61 2.63
N VAL A 83 -15.67 4.35 1.52
CA VAL A 83 -16.68 5.35 1.22
C VAL A 83 -17.26 5.13 -0.17
N ALA A 84 -18.47 5.66 -0.41
CA ALA A 84 -19.10 5.62 -1.72
C ALA A 84 -18.27 6.37 -2.78
N ASP A 85 -18.31 5.90 -4.06
CA ASP A 85 -17.64 6.55 -5.19
C ASP A 85 -18.60 6.65 -6.39
N LEU A 86 -18.61 5.70 -7.35
CA LEU A 86 -19.67 5.62 -8.37
C LEU A 86 -21.05 5.32 -7.76
N ALA A 87 -21.09 4.60 -6.64
CA ALA A 87 -22.28 4.58 -5.81
C ALA A 87 -22.43 5.91 -5.05
N SER A 88 -23.63 6.44 -4.97
CA SER A 88 -23.97 7.55 -4.07
C SER A 88 -24.15 7.08 -2.63
N THR A 89 -24.68 5.88 -2.46
CA THR A 89 -24.90 5.20 -1.17
C THR A 89 -24.74 3.69 -1.35
N PHE A 90 -24.42 3.02 -0.26
CA PHE A 90 -24.54 1.58 -0.16
C PHE A 90 -25.02 1.18 1.23
N GLU A 91 -25.75 0.07 1.28
CA GLU A 91 -26.35 -0.47 2.50
C GLU A 91 -26.13 -1.98 2.56
N VAL A 92 -25.99 -2.49 3.77
CA VAL A 92 -25.94 -3.93 4.04
C VAL A 92 -27.08 -4.32 4.98
N ASP A 93 -27.72 -5.43 4.70
CA ASP A 93 -28.80 -5.95 5.54
C ASP A 93 -28.25 -6.51 6.87
N PRO A 94 -29.11 -6.73 7.88
CA PRO A 94 -28.67 -7.25 9.18
C PRO A 94 -28.02 -8.64 9.12
N SER A 95 -28.23 -9.42 8.04
CA SER A 95 -27.57 -10.71 7.86
C SER A 95 -26.12 -10.58 7.41
N GLY A 96 -25.69 -9.39 6.96
CA GLY A 96 -24.37 -9.15 6.37
C GLY A 96 -24.17 -9.77 4.98
N ARG A 97 -25.26 -10.30 4.37
CA ARG A 97 -25.21 -11.04 3.11
C ARG A 97 -25.74 -10.26 1.93
N ILE A 98 -26.66 -9.33 2.14
CA ILE A 98 -27.29 -8.56 1.06
C ILE A 98 -26.74 -7.14 1.08
N TRP A 99 -26.04 -6.77 0.00
CA TRP A 99 -25.48 -5.43 -0.19
C TRP A 99 -26.21 -4.76 -1.34
N THR A 100 -26.72 -3.55 -1.11
CA THR A 100 -27.43 -2.76 -2.12
C THR A 100 -26.68 -1.46 -2.37
N PHE A 101 -26.35 -1.19 -3.63
CA PHE A 101 -25.64 0.02 -4.04
C PHE A 101 -26.56 0.86 -4.95
N THR A 102 -26.62 2.16 -4.69
CA THR A 102 -27.31 3.12 -5.56
C THR A 102 -26.28 3.88 -6.37
N ILE A 103 -26.23 3.65 -7.68
CA ILE A 103 -25.30 4.33 -8.60
C ILE A 103 -25.71 5.80 -8.74
N ARG A 104 -24.74 6.68 -8.79
CA ARG A 104 -24.94 8.13 -8.95
C ARG A 104 -25.59 8.44 -10.29
N PRO A 105 -26.64 9.25 -10.35
CA PRO A 105 -27.28 9.61 -11.61
C PRO A 105 -26.43 10.56 -12.47
N ASP A 106 -25.41 11.19 -11.89
CA ASP A 106 -24.50 12.14 -12.53
C ASP A 106 -23.15 11.51 -12.92
N ALA A 107 -22.98 10.20 -12.74
CA ALA A 107 -21.80 9.47 -13.19
C ALA A 107 -21.93 9.09 -14.66
N THR A 108 -20.94 9.49 -15.45
CA THR A 108 -20.86 9.18 -16.88
C THR A 108 -19.49 8.60 -17.24
N TRP A 109 -19.47 7.78 -18.27
CA TRP A 109 -18.25 7.37 -18.95
C TRP A 109 -17.65 8.56 -19.71
N HIS A 110 -16.37 8.48 -20.08
CA HIS A 110 -15.67 9.56 -20.81
C HIS A 110 -16.25 9.85 -22.20
N ASP A 111 -17.06 8.98 -22.75
CA ASP A 111 -17.81 9.16 -24.00
C ASP A 111 -19.21 9.75 -23.79
N GLY A 112 -19.59 10.02 -22.53
CA GLY A 112 -20.87 10.60 -22.14
C GLY A 112 -21.99 9.60 -21.87
N ALA A 113 -21.78 8.30 -22.07
CA ALA A 113 -22.76 7.28 -21.70
C ALA A 113 -22.95 7.24 -20.16
N PRO A 114 -24.18 7.04 -19.66
CA PRO A 114 -24.41 6.92 -18.21
C PRO A 114 -23.82 5.63 -17.66
N VAL A 115 -23.31 5.67 -16.42
CA VAL A 115 -22.94 4.46 -15.68
C VAL A 115 -24.21 3.80 -15.14
N THR A 116 -24.35 2.50 -15.39
CA THR A 116 -25.56 1.75 -15.02
C THR A 116 -25.24 0.43 -14.31
N ALA A 117 -26.28 -0.21 -13.79
CA ALA A 117 -26.19 -1.53 -13.19
C ALA A 117 -25.66 -2.60 -14.16
N ASP A 118 -25.88 -2.44 -15.48
CA ASP A 118 -25.37 -3.38 -16.49
C ASP A 118 -23.84 -3.40 -16.54
N ASP A 119 -23.17 -2.27 -16.29
CA ASP A 119 -21.71 -2.19 -16.18
C ASP A 119 -21.19 -2.99 -14.98
N VAL A 120 -21.94 -2.96 -13.88
CA VAL A 120 -21.63 -3.75 -12.68
C VAL A 120 -21.81 -5.24 -12.97
N LEU A 121 -22.94 -5.64 -13.58
CA LEU A 121 -23.21 -7.03 -13.93
C LEU A 121 -22.14 -7.58 -14.87
N TYR A 122 -21.76 -6.80 -15.89
CA TYR A 122 -20.72 -7.16 -16.85
C TYR A 122 -19.36 -7.36 -16.15
N THR A 123 -18.94 -6.38 -15.35
CA THR A 123 -17.66 -6.43 -14.62
C THR A 123 -17.61 -7.64 -13.69
N VAL A 124 -18.66 -7.87 -12.88
CA VAL A 124 -18.73 -9.01 -11.97
C VAL A 124 -18.72 -10.33 -12.73
N GLY A 125 -19.40 -10.40 -13.89
CA GLY A 125 -19.36 -11.58 -14.75
C GLY A 125 -17.95 -11.96 -15.19
N LEU A 126 -17.10 -10.97 -15.51
CA LEU A 126 -15.69 -11.20 -15.84
C LEU A 126 -14.88 -11.69 -14.61
N LEU A 127 -15.12 -11.11 -13.42
CA LEU A 127 -14.45 -11.50 -12.18
C LEU A 127 -14.81 -12.93 -11.74
N GLN A 128 -16.01 -13.40 -12.11
CA GLN A 128 -16.50 -14.75 -11.83
C GLN A 128 -16.11 -15.79 -12.88
N ASP A 129 -15.51 -15.35 -13.98
CA ASP A 129 -15.05 -16.27 -15.02
C ASP A 129 -14.00 -17.25 -14.45
N LYS A 130 -14.14 -18.52 -14.82
CA LYS A 130 -13.22 -19.58 -14.33
C LYS A 130 -11.77 -19.39 -14.79
N ALA A 131 -11.53 -18.63 -15.83
CA ALA A 131 -10.20 -18.30 -16.31
C ALA A 131 -9.55 -17.14 -15.54
N TYR A 132 -10.36 -16.28 -14.89
CA TYR A 132 -9.82 -15.18 -14.08
C TYR A 132 -9.14 -15.71 -12.80
N ARG A 133 -7.89 -15.28 -12.58
CA ARG A 133 -7.06 -15.63 -11.41
C ARG A 133 -6.53 -14.39 -10.67
N GLY A 134 -7.11 -13.24 -10.97
CA GLY A 134 -6.70 -11.98 -10.35
C GLY A 134 -7.17 -11.84 -8.89
N PRO A 135 -6.76 -10.74 -8.24
CA PRO A 135 -6.91 -10.55 -6.79
C PRO A 135 -8.37 -10.49 -6.30
N PHE A 136 -9.34 -10.24 -7.19
CA PHE A 136 -10.76 -10.14 -6.83
C PHE A 136 -11.52 -11.47 -6.98
N ALA A 137 -10.92 -12.52 -7.53
CA ALA A 137 -11.60 -13.77 -7.85
C ALA A 137 -12.33 -14.39 -6.64
N ASP A 138 -11.65 -14.44 -5.51
CA ASP A 138 -12.21 -15.06 -4.30
C ASP A 138 -13.33 -14.24 -3.67
N ALA A 139 -13.24 -12.92 -3.72
CA ALA A 139 -14.25 -12.03 -3.14
C ALA A 139 -15.61 -12.10 -3.86
N PHE A 140 -15.60 -12.41 -5.16
CA PHE A 140 -16.82 -12.53 -5.96
C PHE A 140 -17.26 -13.97 -6.21
N ARG A 141 -16.55 -14.95 -5.67
CA ARG A 141 -16.90 -16.37 -5.83
C ARG A 141 -18.25 -16.70 -5.20
N GLY A 142 -19.19 -17.17 -6.03
CA GLY A 142 -20.54 -17.55 -5.58
C GLY A 142 -21.43 -16.36 -5.20
N VAL A 143 -20.99 -15.13 -5.41
CA VAL A 143 -21.82 -13.93 -5.21
C VAL A 143 -22.84 -13.82 -6.34
N SER A 144 -24.13 -13.67 -5.99
CA SER A 144 -25.17 -13.34 -6.96
C SER A 144 -25.30 -11.82 -7.08
N VAL A 145 -25.36 -11.30 -8.31
CA VAL A 145 -25.56 -9.88 -8.60
C VAL A 145 -26.81 -9.69 -9.44
N ALA A 146 -27.63 -8.69 -9.12
CA ALA A 146 -28.87 -8.38 -9.84
C ALA A 146 -29.10 -6.88 -9.94
N ALA A 147 -29.46 -6.40 -11.15
CA ALA A 147 -29.98 -5.06 -11.36
C ALA A 147 -31.42 -4.99 -10.88
N LEU A 148 -31.73 -4.12 -9.92
CA LEU A 148 -33.10 -3.84 -9.48
C LEU A 148 -33.70 -2.68 -10.29
N SER A 149 -32.87 -1.80 -10.78
CA SER A 149 -33.13 -0.73 -11.73
C SER A 149 -31.83 -0.35 -12.45
N PRO A 150 -31.84 0.53 -13.45
CA PRO A 150 -30.59 1.00 -14.05
C PRO A 150 -29.59 1.62 -13.07
N GLN A 151 -30.04 2.14 -11.92
CA GLN A 151 -29.21 2.77 -10.90
C GLN A 151 -29.08 1.95 -9.61
N ILE A 152 -29.75 0.81 -9.46
CA ILE A 152 -29.71 0.03 -8.21
C ILE A 152 -29.25 -1.38 -8.50
N VAL A 153 -28.15 -1.76 -7.87
CA VAL A 153 -27.58 -3.11 -7.95
C VAL A 153 -27.57 -3.77 -6.57
N ARG A 154 -27.94 -5.04 -6.54
CA ARG A 154 -27.94 -5.87 -5.33
C ARG A 154 -26.99 -7.02 -5.49
N PHE A 155 -26.12 -7.20 -4.50
CA PHE A 155 -25.26 -8.36 -4.33
C PHE A 155 -25.83 -9.25 -3.21
N THR A 156 -25.85 -10.55 -3.45
CA THR A 156 -26.20 -11.54 -2.43
C THR A 156 -25.03 -12.51 -2.28
N LEU A 157 -24.40 -12.49 -1.11
CA LEU A 157 -23.25 -13.30 -0.76
C LEU A 157 -23.68 -14.68 -0.25
N PRO A 158 -22.90 -15.73 -0.49
CA PRO A 158 -23.14 -17.05 0.10
C PRO A 158 -23.17 -17.01 1.64
N ASP A 159 -22.22 -16.27 2.24
CA ASP A 159 -22.07 -16.03 3.66
C ASP A 159 -21.82 -14.55 3.95
N ALA A 160 -22.05 -14.12 5.21
CA ALA A 160 -21.71 -12.77 5.64
C ALA A 160 -20.19 -12.56 5.49
N TYR A 161 -19.81 -11.47 4.81
CA TYR A 161 -18.40 -11.16 4.54
C TYR A 161 -18.16 -9.64 4.64
N ALA A 162 -17.67 -9.20 5.79
CA ALA A 162 -17.46 -7.77 6.09
C ALA A 162 -16.46 -7.07 5.12
N PRO A 163 -15.36 -7.73 4.64
CA PRO A 163 -14.47 -7.11 3.66
C PRO A 163 -15.08 -6.86 2.28
N PHE A 164 -16.32 -7.30 2.00
CA PHE A 164 -16.95 -7.21 0.68
C PHE A 164 -17.02 -5.77 0.15
N ALA A 165 -17.32 -4.78 1.00
CA ALA A 165 -17.32 -3.38 0.57
C ALA A 165 -15.97 -2.93 0.01
N GLY A 166 -14.86 -3.45 0.56
CA GLY A 166 -13.50 -3.25 0.02
C GLY A 166 -13.31 -3.89 -1.35
N SER A 167 -13.96 -5.01 -1.62
CA SER A 167 -13.89 -5.66 -2.93
C SER A 167 -14.64 -4.89 -4.02
N THR A 168 -15.63 -4.05 -3.66
CA THR A 168 -16.35 -3.20 -4.63
C THR A 168 -15.58 -1.93 -5.03
N THR A 169 -14.34 -1.76 -4.57
CA THR A 169 -13.40 -0.77 -5.10
C THR A 169 -12.84 -1.16 -6.47
N VAL A 170 -13.06 -2.41 -6.92
CA VAL A 170 -12.70 -2.84 -8.27
C VAL A 170 -13.33 -1.88 -9.29
N PRO A 171 -12.52 -1.33 -10.23
CA PRO A 171 -13.06 -0.40 -11.21
C PRO A 171 -14.02 -1.11 -12.17
N LEU A 172 -15.07 -0.38 -12.58
CA LEU A 172 -16.07 -0.91 -13.52
C LEU A 172 -15.57 -0.83 -14.96
N LEU A 173 -16.04 -1.75 -15.80
CA LEU A 173 -15.86 -1.76 -17.25
C LEU A 173 -17.15 -1.39 -18.00
N PRO A 174 -17.06 -0.64 -19.12
CA PRO A 174 -18.20 -0.17 -19.88
C PRO A 174 -18.88 -1.31 -20.68
N SER A 175 -20.02 -1.77 -20.22
CA SER A 175 -20.79 -2.84 -20.87
C SER A 175 -21.27 -2.47 -22.28
N HIS A 176 -21.48 -1.18 -22.54
CA HIS A 176 -21.91 -0.68 -23.84
C HIS A 176 -20.80 -0.70 -24.91
N LEU A 177 -19.53 -0.79 -24.50
CA LEU A 177 -18.37 -0.88 -25.42
C LEU A 177 -17.78 -2.30 -25.45
N LEU A 178 -17.91 -3.04 -24.36
CA LEU A 178 -17.33 -4.37 -24.19
C LEU A 178 -18.45 -5.39 -23.98
N SER A 179 -18.56 -6.34 -24.90
CA SER A 179 -19.52 -7.45 -24.83
C SER A 179 -18.86 -8.81 -24.95
N VAL A 180 -17.57 -8.87 -24.57
CA VAL A 180 -16.73 -10.09 -24.69
C VAL A 180 -16.57 -10.77 -23.34
N GLY A 181 -16.30 -12.09 -23.37
CA GLY A 181 -15.90 -12.84 -22.17
C GLY A 181 -14.42 -12.61 -21.83
N PHE A 182 -14.02 -13.09 -20.64
CA PHE A 182 -12.68 -12.86 -20.09
C PHE A 182 -11.55 -13.31 -21.04
N ASN A 183 -11.70 -14.44 -21.74
CA ASN A 183 -10.68 -14.97 -22.65
C ASN A 183 -10.37 -14.06 -23.86
N ASP A 184 -11.31 -13.22 -24.25
CA ASP A 184 -11.16 -12.31 -25.39
C ASP A 184 -10.85 -10.86 -24.94
N LEU A 185 -10.91 -10.57 -23.62
CA LEU A 185 -10.69 -9.25 -23.07
C LEU A 185 -9.27 -8.74 -23.38
N ALA A 186 -8.25 -9.60 -23.24
CA ALA A 186 -6.86 -9.24 -23.50
C ALA A 186 -6.55 -8.84 -24.96
N ARG A 187 -7.47 -9.13 -25.88
CA ARG A 187 -7.31 -8.80 -27.31
C ARG A 187 -8.01 -7.51 -27.73
N GLN A 188 -8.70 -6.84 -26.81
CA GLN A 188 -9.47 -5.66 -27.13
C GLN A 188 -8.58 -4.44 -27.33
N PRO A 189 -8.82 -3.61 -28.37
CA PRO A 189 -8.14 -2.32 -28.53
C PRO A 189 -8.35 -1.37 -27.34
N PHE A 190 -9.42 -1.59 -26.59
CA PHE A 190 -9.76 -0.92 -25.34
C PHE A 190 -8.59 -0.92 -24.33
N ASN A 191 -7.78 -1.97 -24.30
CA ASN A 191 -6.74 -2.20 -23.29
C ASN A 191 -5.65 -1.10 -23.25
N LEU A 192 -5.39 -0.41 -24.35
CA LEU A 192 -4.45 0.72 -24.40
C LEU A 192 -5.13 2.08 -24.63
N ARG A 193 -6.43 2.09 -24.97
CA ARG A 193 -7.22 3.30 -25.17
C ARG A 193 -8.58 3.17 -24.49
N PRO A 194 -8.59 3.02 -23.17
CA PRO A 194 -9.82 2.78 -22.42
C PRO A 194 -10.70 4.02 -22.33
N ILE A 195 -12.00 3.77 -22.25
CA ILE A 195 -13.02 4.73 -21.84
C ILE A 195 -13.38 4.40 -20.39
N GLY A 196 -13.13 5.32 -19.49
CA GLY A 196 -13.35 5.14 -18.06
C GLY A 196 -14.29 6.19 -17.47
N THR A 197 -14.29 6.30 -16.14
CA THR A 197 -15.15 7.20 -15.35
C THR A 197 -14.33 8.12 -14.44
N GLY A 198 -13.00 8.04 -14.52
CA GLY A 198 -12.06 8.72 -13.64
C GLY A 198 -11.84 10.20 -13.97
N PRO A 199 -10.98 10.88 -13.18
CA PRO A 199 -10.67 12.30 -13.36
C PRO A 199 -9.87 12.61 -14.63
N PHE A 200 -9.23 11.60 -15.21
CA PHE A 200 -8.43 11.74 -16.45
C PHE A 200 -8.79 10.64 -17.44
N LYS A 201 -8.61 10.92 -18.73
CA LYS A 201 -8.82 10.00 -19.84
C LYS A 201 -7.58 9.89 -20.72
N VAL A 202 -7.29 8.71 -21.24
CA VAL A 202 -6.15 8.47 -22.14
C VAL A 202 -6.39 9.25 -23.45
N SER A 203 -5.44 10.13 -23.79
CA SER A 203 -5.46 10.84 -25.07
C SER A 203 -4.47 10.27 -26.08
N ASP A 204 -3.32 9.81 -25.60
CA ASP A 204 -2.28 9.20 -26.44
C ASP A 204 -1.40 8.24 -25.64
N VAL A 205 -0.86 7.22 -26.32
CA VAL A 205 0.10 6.25 -25.76
C VAL A 205 1.10 5.85 -26.82
N ASP A 206 2.38 5.90 -26.46
CA ASP A 206 3.49 5.40 -27.28
C ASP A 206 4.44 4.52 -26.44
N SER A 207 5.56 4.11 -27.00
CA SER A 207 6.55 3.26 -26.32
C SER A 207 7.31 3.94 -25.18
N ARG A 208 7.16 5.25 -25.00
CA ARG A 208 7.90 6.07 -24.01
C ARG A 208 7.01 6.65 -22.93
N GLN A 209 5.74 6.86 -23.21
CA GLN A 209 4.83 7.53 -22.30
C GLN A 209 3.37 7.27 -22.61
N VAL A 210 2.52 7.51 -21.64
CA VAL A 210 1.08 7.70 -21.82
C VAL A 210 0.72 9.12 -21.41
N THR A 211 -0.10 9.78 -22.22
CA THR A 211 -0.64 11.12 -21.98
C THR A 211 -2.11 11.01 -21.62
N LEU A 212 -2.46 11.51 -20.44
CA LEU A 212 -3.84 11.61 -19.97
C LEU A 212 -4.27 13.07 -19.97
N VAL A 213 -5.47 13.35 -20.41
CA VAL A 213 -6.09 14.67 -20.37
C VAL A 213 -7.23 14.67 -19.37
N ARG A 214 -7.48 15.81 -18.76
CA ARG A 214 -8.55 15.99 -17.78
C ARG A 214 -9.92 15.60 -18.36
N SER A 215 -10.74 14.93 -17.55
CA SER A 215 -12.17 14.79 -17.78
C SER A 215 -12.89 16.01 -17.20
N ASP A 216 -13.65 16.73 -18.02
CA ASP A 216 -14.35 17.95 -17.59
C ASP A 216 -15.65 17.65 -16.82
N ASP A 217 -16.15 16.42 -16.88
CA ASP A 217 -17.43 15.99 -16.28
C ASP A 217 -17.25 15.07 -15.07
N PHE A 218 -16.07 15.06 -14.47
CA PHE A 218 -15.78 14.16 -13.35
C PHE A 218 -16.66 14.50 -12.12
N TYR A 219 -17.48 13.57 -11.70
CA TYR A 219 -18.53 13.76 -10.70
C TYR A 219 -18.04 14.18 -9.31
N ARG A 220 -16.85 13.74 -8.85
CA ARG A 220 -16.31 14.08 -7.53
C ARG A 220 -15.86 15.53 -7.39
N THR A 221 -15.58 16.22 -8.47
CA THR A 221 -15.08 17.60 -8.42
C THR A 221 -16.19 18.65 -8.36
N LYS A 222 -17.46 18.26 -8.35
CA LYS A 222 -18.57 19.22 -8.23
C LYS A 222 -18.55 19.96 -6.88
N PRO A 223 -18.82 21.28 -6.85
CA PRO A 223 -19.30 22.13 -7.94
C PRO A 223 -18.20 22.62 -8.90
N ARG A 224 -16.92 22.35 -8.66
CA ARG A 224 -15.77 22.77 -9.50
C ARG A 224 -15.82 22.17 -10.91
N SER A 225 -16.43 21.00 -11.05
CA SER A 225 -16.67 20.22 -12.26
C SER A 225 -15.45 19.59 -12.95
N ARG A 226 -14.21 19.84 -12.48
CA ARG A 226 -13.00 19.31 -13.11
C ARG A 226 -11.75 19.37 -12.19
N ALA A 227 -10.75 18.55 -12.46
CA ALA A 227 -9.45 18.62 -11.84
C ALA A 227 -8.71 19.92 -12.22
N TYR A 228 -7.71 20.35 -11.44
CA TYR A 228 -6.94 21.56 -11.77
C TYR A 228 -5.94 21.32 -12.90
N LEU A 229 -5.23 20.20 -12.94
CA LEU A 229 -4.28 19.87 -14.00
C LEU A 229 -5.00 19.68 -15.34
N ASP A 230 -4.40 20.17 -16.45
CA ASP A 230 -4.90 19.88 -17.80
C ASP A 230 -4.49 18.47 -18.25
N LYS A 231 -3.26 18.06 -17.87
CA LYS A 231 -2.66 16.81 -18.34
C LYS A 231 -1.81 16.15 -17.26
N ILE A 232 -1.77 14.82 -17.31
CA ILE A 232 -0.80 13.98 -16.64
C ILE A 232 -0.08 13.18 -17.72
N VAL A 233 1.26 13.14 -17.66
CA VAL A 233 2.11 12.31 -18.50
C VAL A 233 2.84 11.32 -17.62
N LEU A 234 2.63 10.02 -17.80
CA LEU A 234 3.46 8.99 -17.17
C LEU A 234 4.52 8.57 -18.19
N ARG A 235 5.78 8.88 -17.87
CA ARG A 235 6.92 8.59 -18.74
C ARG A 235 7.63 7.33 -18.26
N PHE A 236 7.83 6.38 -19.18
CA PHE A 236 8.35 5.05 -18.86
C PHE A 236 9.87 5.05 -18.80
N TYR A 237 10.41 4.46 -17.76
CA TYR A 237 11.83 4.24 -17.54
C TYR A 237 12.07 2.75 -17.25
N ARG A 238 13.31 2.29 -17.45
CA ARG A 238 13.66 0.89 -17.20
C ARG A 238 13.52 0.51 -15.73
N ASP A 239 13.93 1.43 -14.85
CA ASP A 239 13.93 1.24 -13.40
C ASP A 239 13.75 2.58 -12.68
N GLU A 240 13.55 2.51 -11.35
CA GLU A 240 13.33 3.69 -10.49
C GLU A 240 14.58 4.58 -10.42
N ALA A 241 15.78 4.04 -10.55
CA ALA A 241 17.02 4.80 -10.52
C ALA A 241 17.16 5.69 -11.78
N GLU A 242 16.74 5.19 -12.96
CA GLU A 242 16.69 5.97 -14.19
C GLU A 242 15.63 7.06 -14.11
N ALA A 243 14.42 6.76 -13.56
CA ALA A 243 13.37 7.75 -13.33
C ALA A 243 13.82 8.85 -12.35
N LEU A 244 14.53 8.49 -11.27
CA LEU A 244 15.15 9.45 -10.35
C LEU A 244 16.21 10.30 -11.04
N GLY A 245 16.99 9.73 -11.95
CA GLY A 245 17.93 10.49 -12.79
C GLY A 245 17.22 11.54 -13.65
N ALA A 246 16.06 11.21 -14.22
CA ALA A 246 15.23 12.13 -15.00
C ALA A 246 14.64 13.26 -14.12
N LEU A 247 14.21 12.95 -12.90
CA LEU A 247 13.77 13.94 -11.91
C LEU A 247 14.92 14.92 -11.56
N ALA A 248 16.11 14.39 -11.35
CA ALA A 248 17.28 15.21 -11.05
C ALA A 248 17.67 16.18 -12.20
N ARG A 249 17.34 15.82 -13.45
CA ARG A 249 17.54 16.69 -14.63
C ARG A 249 16.36 17.62 -14.92
N GLY A 250 15.25 17.50 -14.15
CA GLY A 250 14.02 18.28 -14.36
C GLY A 250 13.22 17.84 -15.59
N GLU A 251 13.40 16.61 -16.06
CA GLU A 251 12.65 16.02 -17.19
C GLU A 251 11.28 15.50 -16.77
N VAL A 252 11.13 15.18 -15.48
CA VAL A 252 9.88 14.79 -14.83
C VAL A 252 9.70 15.56 -13.52
N ASP A 253 8.47 15.68 -13.06
CA ASP A 253 8.11 16.40 -11.82
C ASP A 253 8.13 15.48 -10.59
N ALA A 254 8.00 14.18 -10.77
CA ALA A 254 8.02 13.21 -9.67
C ALA A 254 8.41 11.80 -10.12
N THR A 255 8.74 10.97 -9.13
CA THR A 255 8.89 9.51 -9.27
C THR A 255 8.70 8.83 -7.93
N GLY A 256 8.18 7.61 -7.93
CA GLY A 256 7.89 6.83 -6.73
C GLY A 256 8.51 5.44 -6.74
N GLY A 257 8.29 4.68 -5.65
CA GLY A 257 8.85 3.34 -5.49
C GLY A 257 10.35 3.31 -5.20
N LEU A 258 10.92 4.44 -4.75
CA LEU A 258 12.35 4.58 -4.55
C LEU A 258 12.87 3.62 -3.48
N SER A 259 14.04 3.03 -3.73
CA SER A 259 14.79 2.32 -2.69
C SER A 259 15.22 3.28 -1.57
N PRO A 260 15.48 2.79 -0.34
CA PRO A 260 16.06 3.62 0.73
C PRO A 260 17.35 4.33 0.32
N GLN A 261 18.20 3.65 -0.47
CA GLN A 261 19.45 4.20 -1.00
C GLN A 261 19.19 5.36 -1.97
N ASP A 262 18.25 5.19 -2.92
CA ASP A 262 17.92 6.24 -3.89
C ASP A 262 17.23 7.43 -3.21
N ALA A 263 16.37 7.16 -2.22
CA ALA A 263 15.77 8.20 -1.40
C ALA A 263 16.81 9.07 -0.65
N GLY A 264 17.94 8.48 -0.27
CA GLY A 264 19.09 9.24 0.26
C GLY A 264 19.62 10.28 -0.73
N ARG A 265 19.65 9.96 -2.03
CA ARG A 265 20.08 10.87 -3.11
C ARG A 265 19.16 12.07 -3.32
N VAL A 266 17.84 11.87 -3.11
CA VAL A 266 16.83 12.95 -3.27
C VAL A 266 17.15 14.15 -2.38
N ARG A 267 17.72 13.93 -1.17
CA ARG A 267 18.10 15.00 -0.24
C ARG A 267 19.11 16.00 -0.82
N THR A 268 19.84 15.61 -1.85
CA THR A 268 20.82 16.47 -2.54
C THR A 268 20.21 17.27 -3.69
N LEU A 269 18.97 16.97 -4.10
CA LEU A 269 18.28 17.63 -5.20
C LEU A 269 17.64 18.93 -4.73
N LYS A 270 17.89 20.01 -5.47
CA LYS A 270 17.25 21.30 -5.18
C LYS A 270 15.82 21.32 -5.71
N GLY A 271 14.90 21.85 -4.92
CA GLY A 271 13.51 22.03 -5.34
C GLY A 271 12.69 20.73 -5.41
N VAL A 272 13.20 19.65 -4.84
CA VAL A 272 12.51 18.35 -4.73
C VAL A 272 12.30 18.02 -3.26
N ASP A 273 11.12 17.54 -2.94
CA ASP A 273 10.77 16.99 -1.63
C ASP A 273 10.66 15.46 -1.71
N LEU A 274 11.03 14.80 -0.62
CA LEU A 274 10.86 13.37 -0.44
C LEU A 274 9.75 13.12 0.56
N PHE A 275 8.73 12.39 0.14
CA PHE A 275 7.62 11.96 0.97
C PHE A 275 7.77 10.49 1.33
N SER A 276 7.54 10.16 2.59
CA SER A 276 7.35 8.80 3.10
C SER A 276 5.85 8.57 3.28
N LEU A 277 5.28 7.70 2.48
CA LEU A 277 3.87 7.35 2.50
C LEU A 277 3.72 6.02 3.24
N PRO A 278 3.09 5.98 4.43
CA PRO A 278 2.93 4.75 5.18
C PRO A 278 2.20 3.68 4.36
N THR A 279 2.64 2.43 4.49
CA THR A 279 1.93 1.27 3.92
C THR A 279 1.43 0.35 5.03
N ASN A 280 0.53 -0.58 4.70
CA ASN A 280 0.21 -1.70 5.58
C ASN A 280 1.19 -2.87 5.41
N ASP A 281 2.17 -2.74 4.52
CA ASP A 281 3.15 -3.80 4.28
C ASP A 281 4.11 -3.92 5.45
N PHE A 282 4.24 -5.11 5.97
CA PHE A 282 5.16 -5.38 7.06
C PHE A 282 6.16 -6.48 6.71
N THR A 283 7.30 -6.45 7.39
CA THR A 283 8.26 -7.55 7.42
C THR A 283 8.18 -8.24 8.76
N ALA A 284 8.11 -9.58 8.73
CA ALA A 284 8.04 -10.39 9.93
C ALA A 284 8.88 -11.66 9.83
N LEU A 285 9.24 -12.18 10.99
CA LEU A 285 9.86 -13.48 11.18
C LEU A 285 8.80 -14.47 11.67
N PHE A 286 8.33 -15.36 10.79
CA PHE A 286 7.42 -16.44 11.10
C PHE A 286 8.18 -17.63 11.68
N LEU A 287 7.76 -18.13 12.83
CA LEU A 287 8.37 -19.24 13.54
C LEU A 287 7.55 -20.51 13.29
N ASN A 288 8.12 -21.50 12.61
CA ASN A 288 7.39 -22.71 12.24
C ASN A 288 7.19 -23.66 13.44
N VAL A 289 5.99 -23.69 13.98
CA VAL A 289 5.64 -24.51 15.15
C VAL A 289 5.08 -25.90 14.79
N ARG A 290 5.01 -26.26 13.49
CA ARG A 290 4.40 -27.51 13.01
C ARG A 290 5.17 -28.75 13.43
N SER A 291 6.52 -28.71 13.30
CA SER A 291 7.36 -29.86 13.60
C SER A 291 7.38 -30.16 15.10
N THR A 292 7.19 -31.42 15.46
CA THR A 292 7.31 -31.87 16.85
C THR A 292 8.72 -31.72 17.42
N LYS A 293 9.72 -31.59 16.54
CA LYS A 293 11.13 -31.38 16.89
C LYS A 293 11.52 -29.90 16.91
N SER A 294 10.60 -28.99 16.56
CA SER A 294 10.90 -27.57 16.51
C SER A 294 11.10 -27.00 17.93
N VAL A 295 12.20 -26.28 18.12
CA VAL A 295 12.47 -25.51 19.35
C VAL A 295 11.40 -24.44 19.59
N PHE A 296 10.68 -24.04 18.55
CA PHE A 296 9.60 -23.05 18.61
C PHE A 296 8.29 -23.60 19.23
N ARG A 297 8.21 -24.88 19.58
CA ARG A 297 7.07 -25.39 20.37
C ARG A 297 7.10 -24.87 21.80
N ASP A 298 8.27 -24.55 22.31
CA ASP A 298 8.39 -23.87 23.60
C ASP A 298 8.04 -22.38 23.43
N ARG A 299 6.93 -21.93 24.04
CA ARG A 299 6.48 -20.55 23.98
C ARG A 299 7.54 -19.59 24.53
N VAL A 300 8.25 -19.99 25.57
CA VAL A 300 9.28 -19.14 26.19
C VAL A 300 10.42 -18.85 25.21
N VAL A 301 10.79 -19.82 24.36
CA VAL A 301 11.78 -19.59 23.29
C VAL A 301 11.28 -18.53 22.32
N ARG A 302 10.02 -18.58 21.90
CA ARG A 302 9.46 -17.59 20.98
C ARG A 302 9.39 -16.19 21.60
N GLN A 303 9.02 -16.11 22.89
CA GLN A 303 9.02 -14.84 23.64
C GLN A 303 10.43 -14.28 23.82
N ALA A 304 11.40 -15.14 24.12
CA ALA A 304 12.81 -14.74 24.23
C ALA A 304 13.36 -14.22 22.89
N ILE A 305 13.02 -14.86 21.77
CA ILE A 305 13.37 -14.38 20.42
C ILE A 305 12.78 -12.99 20.17
N ALA A 306 11.49 -12.76 20.47
CA ALA A 306 10.85 -11.47 20.29
C ALA A 306 11.47 -10.36 21.17
N THR A 307 11.96 -10.73 22.37
CA THR A 307 12.61 -9.82 23.31
C THR A 307 14.07 -9.54 22.94
N ALA A 308 14.75 -10.50 22.29
CA ALA A 308 16.17 -10.40 21.94
C ALA A 308 16.43 -9.59 20.65
N ILE A 309 15.43 -9.41 19.78
CA ILE A 309 15.61 -8.72 18.49
C ILE A 309 15.46 -7.20 18.66
N ASP A 310 16.51 -6.45 18.31
CA ASP A 310 16.45 -4.99 18.18
C ASP A 310 15.80 -4.58 16.84
N ARG A 311 14.47 -4.44 16.86
CA ARG A 311 13.67 -4.10 15.67
C ARG A 311 14.05 -2.73 15.10
N GLY A 312 14.46 -1.77 15.94
CA GLY A 312 14.93 -0.47 15.50
C GLY A 312 16.20 -0.58 14.66
N LYS A 313 17.13 -1.44 15.08
CA LYS A 313 18.36 -1.72 14.35
C LYS A 313 18.11 -2.52 13.08
N VAL A 314 17.17 -3.49 13.12
CA VAL A 314 16.73 -4.22 11.93
C VAL A 314 16.14 -3.26 10.89
N LEU A 315 15.25 -2.33 11.29
CA LEU A 315 14.70 -1.30 10.42
C LEU A 315 15.80 -0.38 9.86
N GLN A 316 16.78 0.01 10.69
CA GLN A 316 17.90 0.84 10.23
C GLN A 316 18.71 0.14 9.14
N VAL A 317 19.01 -1.16 9.31
CA VAL A 317 19.79 -1.95 8.34
C VAL A 317 19.00 -2.23 7.06
N ALA A 318 17.71 -2.56 7.18
CA ALA A 318 16.88 -2.94 6.05
C ALA A 318 16.37 -1.77 5.22
N ALA A 319 16.07 -0.63 5.86
CA ALA A 319 15.33 0.46 5.23
C ALA A 319 15.91 1.86 5.54
N ASP A 320 17.16 1.95 6.01
CA ASP A 320 17.80 3.22 6.42
C ASP A 320 16.93 4.02 7.42
N GLY A 321 16.24 3.28 8.33
CA GLY A 321 15.32 3.85 9.31
C GLY A 321 14.01 4.39 8.75
N ARG A 322 13.69 4.14 7.47
CA ARG A 322 12.44 4.58 6.83
C ARG A 322 11.34 3.57 7.04
N GLY A 323 10.20 4.05 7.53
CA GLY A 323 9.13 3.22 8.01
C GLY A 323 8.98 3.31 9.52
N SER A 324 8.38 2.32 10.13
CA SER A 324 8.21 2.25 11.58
C SER A 324 8.34 0.83 12.11
N VAL A 325 8.76 0.70 13.36
CA VAL A 325 8.79 -0.60 14.04
C VAL A 325 7.36 -1.16 14.10
N ALA A 326 7.22 -2.45 13.79
CA ALA A 326 5.96 -3.16 13.85
C ALA A 326 5.85 -3.97 15.16
N ASP A 327 4.76 -3.77 15.87
CA ASP A 327 4.40 -4.54 17.06
C ASP A 327 3.24 -5.51 16.81
N GLU A 328 2.48 -5.29 15.74
CA GLU A 328 1.32 -6.10 15.36
C GLU A 328 1.12 -6.15 13.84
N PHE A 329 0.01 -6.70 13.38
CA PHE A 329 -0.30 -6.93 11.96
C PHE A 329 -0.53 -5.65 11.16
N VAL A 330 -0.99 -4.57 11.80
CA VAL A 330 -1.32 -3.30 11.14
C VAL A 330 -0.66 -2.12 11.82
N PRO A 331 -0.29 -1.06 11.06
CA PRO A 331 0.30 0.15 11.64
C PRO A 331 -0.72 0.95 12.46
N SER A 332 -0.22 1.82 13.33
CA SER A 332 -1.06 2.67 14.21
C SER A 332 -1.99 3.63 13.46
N THR A 333 -1.80 3.80 12.17
CA THR A 333 -2.68 4.58 11.28
C THR A 333 -3.91 3.80 10.82
N SER A 334 -3.92 2.47 10.98
CA SER A 334 -5.06 1.62 10.60
C SER A 334 -6.19 1.72 11.62
N TRP A 335 -7.44 1.67 11.14
CA TRP A 335 -8.62 1.59 11.99
C TRP A 335 -8.65 0.32 12.88
N ALA A 336 -7.99 -0.75 12.43
CA ALA A 336 -7.93 -2.04 13.14
C ALA A 336 -6.79 -2.12 14.17
N PHE A 337 -6.01 -1.06 14.33
CA PHE A 337 -4.93 -1.03 15.30
C PHE A 337 -5.43 -1.16 16.73
N VAL A 338 -4.76 -2.03 17.51
CA VAL A 338 -5.08 -2.30 18.91
C VAL A 338 -3.90 -1.90 19.80
N ARG A 339 -4.13 -0.93 20.68
CA ARG A 339 -3.07 -0.40 21.53
C ARG A 339 -2.68 -1.36 22.67
N ASP A 340 -3.66 -2.02 23.25
CA ASP A 340 -3.50 -2.77 24.50
C ASP A 340 -3.28 -4.28 24.24
N VAL A 341 -2.16 -4.59 23.57
CA VAL A 341 -1.68 -5.96 23.37
C VAL A 341 -0.29 -6.14 24.00
N PRO A 342 0.11 -7.34 24.42
CA PRO A 342 1.47 -7.60 24.90
C PRO A 342 2.52 -7.17 23.87
N ARG A 343 3.55 -6.47 24.33
CA ARG A 343 4.68 -6.02 23.51
C ARG A 343 5.99 -6.44 24.13
N TYR A 344 6.94 -6.79 23.27
CA TYR A 344 8.26 -7.25 23.67
C TYR A 344 9.27 -6.14 23.37
N ALA A 345 9.65 -5.39 24.41
CA ALA A 345 10.74 -4.41 24.30
C ALA A 345 12.07 -5.14 24.14
N PHE A 346 12.96 -4.59 23.33
CA PHE A 346 14.30 -5.13 23.17
C PHE A 346 15.07 -5.13 24.51
N SER A 347 15.48 -6.31 24.94
CA SER A 347 16.30 -6.49 26.14
C SER A 347 17.03 -7.84 26.08
N THR A 348 18.34 -7.80 25.89
CA THR A 348 19.18 -9.03 25.96
C THR A 348 19.21 -9.65 27.35
N ALA A 349 19.07 -8.85 28.40
CA ALA A 349 19.03 -9.32 29.79
C ALA A 349 17.73 -10.11 30.06
N ASP A 350 16.56 -9.56 29.67
CA ASP A 350 15.29 -10.22 29.90
C ASP A 350 15.16 -11.47 29.02
N ALA A 351 15.65 -11.43 27.78
CA ALA A 351 15.68 -12.60 26.90
C ALA A 351 16.50 -13.76 27.51
N ARG A 352 17.67 -13.46 28.06
CA ARG A 352 18.46 -14.46 28.76
C ARG A 352 17.73 -14.99 30.00
N ALA A 353 17.13 -14.10 30.79
CA ALA A 353 16.38 -14.51 31.99
C ALA A 353 15.21 -15.42 31.67
N LEU A 354 14.47 -15.13 30.55
CA LEU A 354 13.42 -16.00 30.04
C LEU A 354 13.93 -17.40 29.70
N LEU A 355 15.06 -17.48 28.98
CA LEU A 355 15.67 -18.74 28.58
C LEU A 355 16.20 -19.51 29.79
N ASP A 356 16.89 -18.84 30.72
CA ASP A 356 17.41 -19.44 31.97
C ASP A 356 16.26 -20.02 32.82
N GLY A 357 15.17 -19.25 32.97
CA GLY A 357 13.97 -19.67 33.72
C GLY A 357 13.23 -20.86 33.10
N ALA A 358 13.45 -21.11 31.81
CA ALA A 358 12.89 -22.25 31.07
C ALA A 358 13.88 -23.43 30.90
N ASP A 359 15.02 -23.39 31.61
CA ASP A 359 16.08 -24.41 31.56
C ASP A 359 16.78 -24.55 30.21
N TRP A 360 16.79 -23.46 29.44
CA TRP A 360 17.61 -23.31 28.22
C TRP A 360 18.93 -22.64 28.64
N VAL A 361 19.97 -23.44 28.94
CA VAL A 361 21.27 -22.98 29.40
C VAL A 361 22.40 -23.62 28.56
N ASP A 362 23.56 -23.05 28.55
CA ASP A 362 24.73 -23.59 27.84
C ASP A 362 25.44 -24.59 28.78
N HIS A 363 25.14 -25.89 28.64
CA HIS A 363 25.64 -26.93 29.53
C HIS A 363 27.04 -27.44 29.14
N ASP A 364 27.41 -27.33 27.86
CA ASP A 364 28.68 -27.84 27.33
C ASP A 364 29.67 -26.73 27.00
N PHE A 365 29.30 -25.46 27.28
CA PHE A 365 30.13 -24.26 27.12
C PHE A 365 30.57 -24.00 25.67
N ASP A 366 29.77 -24.37 24.68
CA ASP A 366 30.03 -24.11 23.28
C ASP A 366 29.48 -22.73 22.80
N GLY A 367 28.84 -21.99 23.71
CA GLY A 367 28.24 -20.67 23.48
C GLY A 367 26.78 -20.75 22.95
N VAL A 368 26.23 -21.95 22.78
CA VAL A 368 24.86 -22.18 22.36
C VAL A 368 24.07 -22.83 23.50
N ARG A 369 22.93 -22.27 23.81
CA ARG A 369 22.04 -22.83 24.84
C ARG A 369 21.45 -24.16 24.39
N ASP A 370 21.27 -25.07 25.33
CA ASP A 370 20.65 -26.36 25.10
C ASP A 370 19.66 -26.71 26.21
N LYS A 371 18.75 -27.65 25.94
CA LYS A 371 17.82 -28.22 26.88
C LYS A 371 17.57 -29.70 26.57
N GLY A 372 17.89 -30.58 27.54
CA GLY A 372 17.72 -32.02 27.34
C GLY A 372 18.52 -32.57 26.16
N GLY A 373 19.71 -32.04 25.90
CA GLY A 373 20.59 -32.41 24.77
C GLY A 373 20.15 -31.87 23.40
N VAL A 374 19.16 -30.98 23.37
CA VAL A 374 18.73 -30.30 22.14
C VAL A 374 19.28 -28.87 22.12
N ALA A 375 20.21 -28.59 21.21
CA ALA A 375 20.77 -27.25 21.05
C ALA A 375 19.74 -26.24 20.54
N LEU A 376 19.77 -25.01 21.09
CA LEU A 376 18.88 -23.92 20.65
C LEU A 376 19.42 -23.28 19.37
N LYS A 377 19.16 -23.95 18.26
CA LYS A 377 19.60 -23.52 16.93
C LYS A 377 18.50 -23.72 15.89
N PHE A 378 18.50 -22.84 14.86
CA PHE A 378 17.57 -22.92 13.73
C PHE A 378 18.10 -22.14 12.53
N ALA A 379 17.47 -22.34 11.37
CA ALA A 379 17.75 -21.58 10.17
C ALA A 379 16.67 -20.55 9.89
N ILE A 380 17.08 -19.32 9.47
CA ILE A 380 16.18 -18.33 8.89
C ILE A 380 16.27 -18.42 7.38
N ALA A 381 15.18 -18.79 6.72
CA ALA A 381 15.02 -18.70 5.27
C ALA A 381 14.56 -17.29 4.88
N THR A 382 15.18 -16.69 3.87
CA THR A 382 14.84 -15.36 3.35
C THR A 382 15.25 -15.19 1.89
N SER A 383 14.85 -14.08 1.23
CA SER A 383 15.35 -13.76 -0.11
C SER A 383 16.79 -13.24 -0.06
N ASP A 384 17.50 -13.38 -1.20
CA ASP A 384 18.85 -12.86 -1.38
C ASP A 384 18.89 -11.34 -1.65
N GLU A 385 17.72 -10.68 -1.60
CA GLU A 385 17.61 -9.23 -1.68
C GLU A 385 18.41 -8.56 -0.56
N PRO A 386 19.26 -7.55 -0.87
CA PRO A 386 20.18 -6.96 0.10
C PRO A 386 19.53 -6.48 1.41
N ALA A 387 18.34 -5.88 1.34
CA ALA A 387 17.61 -5.41 2.51
C ALA A 387 17.15 -6.56 3.42
N ARG A 388 16.61 -7.62 2.83
CA ARG A 388 16.16 -8.82 3.56
C ARG A 388 17.33 -9.60 4.15
N LEU A 389 18.39 -9.75 3.37
CA LEU A 389 19.61 -10.43 3.85
C LEU A 389 20.29 -9.65 4.98
N GLY A 390 20.31 -8.32 4.88
CA GLY A 390 20.80 -7.45 5.96
C GLY A 390 19.99 -7.60 7.24
N ALA A 391 18.66 -7.59 7.14
CA ALA A 391 17.75 -7.83 8.27
C ALA A 391 17.98 -9.20 8.91
N ALA A 392 18.07 -10.27 8.09
CA ALA A 392 18.29 -11.63 8.61
C ALA A 392 19.62 -11.77 9.36
N ARG A 393 20.69 -11.16 8.87
CA ARG A 393 22.00 -11.15 9.54
C ARG A 393 21.95 -10.39 10.86
N GLN A 394 21.30 -9.22 10.89
CA GLN A 394 21.13 -8.46 12.13
C GLN A 394 20.35 -9.26 13.18
N ILE A 395 19.27 -9.96 12.78
CA ILE A 395 18.50 -10.85 13.65
C ILE A 395 19.39 -11.98 14.17
N ALA A 396 20.21 -12.60 13.31
CA ALA A 396 21.13 -13.65 13.71
C ALA A 396 22.17 -13.16 14.74
N ASP A 397 22.71 -11.95 14.56
CA ASP A 397 23.65 -11.34 15.50
C ASP A 397 22.99 -11.07 16.87
N ASP A 398 21.78 -10.50 16.88
CA ASP A 398 21.02 -10.22 18.11
C ASP A 398 20.71 -11.51 18.90
N LEU A 399 20.33 -12.58 18.20
CA LEU A 399 20.00 -13.87 18.81
C LEU A 399 21.26 -14.61 19.30
N THR A 400 22.36 -14.50 18.56
CA THR A 400 23.66 -15.06 19.01
C THR A 400 24.12 -14.40 20.31
N ALA A 401 23.87 -13.12 20.52
CA ALA A 401 24.18 -12.42 21.74
C ALA A 401 23.48 -12.98 22.99
N VAL A 402 22.42 -13.76 22.84
CA VAL A 402 21.68 -14.41 23.94
C VAL A 402 21.85 -15.93 23.96
N GLY A 403 22.77 -16.48 23.15
CA GLY A 403 23.09 -17.91 23.14
C GLY A 403 22.18 -18.75 22.21
N ILE A 404 21.53 -18.11 21.20
CA ILE A 404 20.75 -18.79 20.18
C ILE A 404 21.54 -18.80 18.86
N ARG A 405 21.84 -19.97 18.33
CA ARG A 405 22.55 -20.09 17.05
C ARG A 405 21.60 -20.00 15.87
N VAL A 406 21.87 -19.08 14.95
CA VAL A 406 21.05 -18.86 13.76
C VAL A 406 21.87 -18.96 12.49
N ASP A 407 21.43 -19.83 11.59
CA ASP A 407 21.99 -19.95 10.25
C ASP A 407 21.09 -19.21 9.23
N VAL A 408 21.66 -18.30 8.43
CA VAL A 408 20.89 -17.55 7.42
C VAL A 408 20.97 -18.28 6.08
N ARG A 409 19.80 -18.73 5.57
CA ARG A 409 19.62 -19.37 4.26
C ARG A 409 18.96 -18.38 3.29
N ALA A 410 19.76 -17.71 2.49
CA ALA A 410 19.28 -16.80 1.45
C ALA A 410 19.11 -17.53 0.12
N VAL A 411 17.98 -17.32 -0.56
CA VAL A 411 17.67 -17.91 -1.87
C VAL A 411 17.01 -16.84 -2.77
N PRO A 412 17.02 -17.00 -4.11
CA PRO A 412 16.26 -16.14 -5.00
C PRO A 412 14.78 -16.06 -4.60
N PHE A 413 14.14 -14.89 -4.75
CA PHE A 413 12.77 -14.68 -4.28
C PHE A 413 11.77 -15.70 -4.83
N ALA A 414 11.88 -16.06 -6.13
CA ALA A 414 11.01 -17.06 -6.71
C ALA A 414 11.16 -18.45 -6.03
N ASP A 415 12.40 -18.86 -5.73
CA ASP A 415 12.66 -20.11 -5.01
C ASP A 415 12.17 -20.02 -3.55
N LEU A 416 12.29 -18.84 -2.91
CA LEU A 416 11.75 -18.62 -1.58
C LEU A 416 10.23 -18.86 -1.54
N VAL A 417 9.51 -18.35 -2.52
CA VAL A 417 8.05 -18.53 -2.62
C VAL A 417 7.71 -20.00 -2.96
N ASP A 418 8.23 -20.52 -4.06
CA ASP A 418 7.74 -21.79 -4.64
C ASP A 418 8.27 -23.03 -3.93
N ARG A 419 9.51 -22.99 -3.43
CA ARG A 419 10.19 -24.18 -2.87
C ARG A 419 10.30 -24.14 -1.36
N VAL A 420 10.31 -22.96 -0.75
CA VAL A 420 10.50 -22.82 0.69
C VAL A 420 9.18 -22.49 1.38
N ALA A 421 8.57 -21.36 1.06
CA ALA A 421 7.36 -20.89 1.76
C ALA A 421 6.14 -21.77 1.48
N ARG A 422 5.82 -22.07 0.22
CA ARG A 422 4.69 -22.94 -0.14
C ARG A 422 4.85 -24.37 0.36
N GLN A 423 6.06 -24.91 0.34
CA GLN A 423 6.35 -26.26 0.83
C GLN A 423 6.55 -26.31 2.35
N ARG A 424 6.58 -25.15 3.02
CA ARG A 424 6.85 -25.04 4.46
C ARG A 424 8.22 -25.64 4.88
N ASP A 425 9.21 -25.63 3.96
CA ASP A 425 10.56 -26.16 4.17
C ASP A 425 11.46 -25.10 4.83
N PHE A 426 11.16 -24.76 6.07
CA PHE A 426 11.93 -23.79 6.86
C PHE A 426 11.71 -24.02 8.37
N ASP A 427 12.68 -23.61 9.19
CA ASP A 427 12.49 -23.46 10.63
C ASP A 427 11.84 -22.10 10.91
N ALA A 428 12.46 -21.02 10.45
CA ALA A 428 11.90 -19.66 10.49
C ALA A 428 11.94 -19.02 9.10
N LEU A 429 10.92 -18.21 8.78
CA LEU A 429 10.78 -17.52 7.49
C LEU A 429 10.76 -16.01 7.71
N LEU A 430 11.75 -15.30 7.16
CA LEU A 430 11.77 -13.83 7.14
C LEU A 430 11.26 -13.35 5.78
N VAL A 431 10.08 -12.74 5.78
CA VAL A 431 9.40 -12.31 4.54
C VAL A 431 8.62 -11.02 4.74
N GLY A 432 8.47 -10.25 3.66
CA GLY A 432 7.54 -9.13 3.57
C GLY A 432 6.14 -9.61 3.20
N ILE A 433 5.14 -9.05 3.85
CA ILE A 433 3.72 -9.34 3.61
C ILE A 433 3.04 -8.05 3.19
N THR A 434 2.35 -8.11 2.06
CA THR A 434 1.43 -7.05 1.62
C THR A 434 0.06 -7.32 2.22
N VAL A 435 -0.40 -6.41 3.08
CA VAL A 435 -1.75 -6.44 3.63
C VAL A 435 -2.62 -5.50 2.79
N GLY A 436 -3.68 -6.01 2.23
CA GLY A 436 -4.64 -5.20 1.50
C GLY A 436 -5.25 -4.09 2.37
N ASN A 437 -6.14 -3.31 1.77
CA ASN A 437 -6.81 -2.21 2.47
C ASN A 437 -7.75 -2.69 3.60
N ASP A 438 -8.32 -3.89 3.49
CA ASP A 438 -9.00 -4.55 4.61
C ASP A 438 -7.98 -5.38 5.38
N PRO A 439 -7.76 -5.08 6.68
CA PRO A 439 -6.74 -5.76 7.48
C PRO A 439 -7.24 -7.09 8.04
N ASP A 440 -7.65 -8.00 7.16
CA ASP A 440 -8.15 -9.32 7.51
C ASP A 440 -7.00 -10.29 7.82
N PRO A 441 -6.82 -10.73 9.09
CA PRO A 441 -5.72 -11.61 9.45
C PRO A 441 -6.01 -13.11 9.19
N TYR A 442 -7.19 -13.45 8.75
CA TYR A 442 -7.62 -14.84 8.51
C TYR A 442 -6.66 -15.65 7.61
N PRO A 443 -6.14 -15.12 6.47
CA PRO A 443 -5.22 -15.86 5.62
C PRO A 443 -3.93 -16.31 6.32
N PHE A 444 -3.54 -15.61 7.37
CA PHE A 444 -2.25 -15.80 8.05
C PHE A 444 -2.32 -16.58 9.37
N PHE A 445 -3.52 -16.70 9.96
CA PHE A 445 -3.65 -17.26 11.32
C PHE A 445 -4.82 -18.21 11.53
N HIS A 446 -5.61 -18.51 10.49
CA HIS A 446 -6.70 -19.49 10.61
C HIS A 446 -6.20 -20.90 10.25
N SER A 447 -6.64 -21.94 10.98
CA SER A 447 -6.19 -23.33 10.78
C SER A 447 -6.40 -23.86 9.36
N SER A 448 -7.41 -23.38 8.64
CA SER A 448 -7.64 -23.76 7.23
C SER A 448 -6.56 -23.25 6.27
N GLN A 449 -5.70 -22.31 6.71
CA GLN A 449 -4.67 -21.66 5.91
C GLN A 449 -3.27 -22.21 6.14
N VAL A 450 -3.14 -23.26 6.96
CA VAL A 450 -1.86 -23.86 7.32
C VAL A 450 -1.12 -24.48 6.14
N ASN A 451 -1.86 -25.05 5.19
CA ASN A 451 -1.30 -25.68 4.00
C ASN A 451 -1.44 -24.77 2.76
N ASP A 452 -0.60 -24.99 1.74
CA ASP A 452 -0.73 -24.33 0.43
C ASP A 452 -2.15 -24.56 -0.15
N PRO A 453 -2.82 -23.53 -0.68
CA PRO A 453 -2.35 -22.18 -0.97
C PRO A 453 -2.52 -21.14 0.17
N GLY A 454 -2.84 -21.55 1.39
CA GLY A 454 -2.99 -20.62 2.52
C GLY A 454 -1.66 -19.98 2.95
N ASP A 455 -1.71 -18.88 3.69
CA ASP A 455 -0.56 -18.05 4.07
C ASP A 455 -0.20 -18.14 5.56
N ASP A 456 -0.75 -19.11 6.29
CA ASP A 456 -0.28 -19.38 7.65
C ASP A 456 1.09 -20.07 7.63
N PHE A 457 2.13 -19.26 7.57
CA PHE A 457 3.52 -19.74 7.55
C PHE A 457 3.97 -20.31 8.88
N SER A 458 3.41 -19.88 10.00
CA SER A 458 3.77 -20.37 11.33
C SER A 458 3.19 -21.75 11.65
N GLY A 459 2.02 -22.06 11.11
CA GLY A 459 1.22 -23.23 11.46
C GLY A 459 0.62 -23.13 12.86
N TYR A 460 0.53 -21.91 13.39
CA TYR A 460 -0.13 -21.64 14.66
C TYR A 460 -1.64 -21.53 14.43
N SER A 461 -2.38 -22.31 15.18
CA SER A 461 -3.83 -22.17 15.24
C SER A 461 -4.38 -22.64 16.58
N THR A 462 -5.43 -21.98 17.03
CA THR A 462 -6.24 -22.42 18.17
C THR A 462 -7.71 -22.33 17.82
N LEU A 463 -8.54 -23.16 18.42
CA LEU A 463 -9.99 -23.10 18.22
C LEU A 463 -10.59 -21.72 18.58
N ILE A 464 -9.97 -21.01 19.53
CA ILE A 464 -10.41 -19.67 19.94
C ILE A 464 -10.06 -18.68 18.86
N THR A 465 -8.82 -18.69 18.35
CA THR A 465 -8.36 -17.79 17.29
C THR A 465 -9.18 -18.01 16.01
N ASP A 466 -9.42 -19.26 15.62
CA ASP A 466 -10.24 -19.59 14.45
C ASP A 466 -11.65 -18.99 14.54
N ARG A 467 -12.34 -19.19 15.69
CA ARG A 467 -13.67 -18.63 15.90
C ARG A 467 -13.70 -17.10 15.87
N LEU A 468 -12.71 -16.45 16.47
CA LEU A 468 -12.61 -15.00 16.47
C LEU A 468 -12.39 -14.45 15.05
N LEU A 469 -11.54 -15.11 14.26
CA LEU A 469 -11.27 -14.75 12.87
C LEU A 469 -12.51 -14.93 11.98
N GLU A 470 -13.22 -16.05 12.13
CA GLU A 470 -14.49 -16.30 11.43
C GLU A 470 -15.56 -15.26 11.81
N GLN A 471 -15.67 -14.95 13.11
CA GLN A 471 -16.62 -13.95 13.57
C GLN A 471 -16.28 -12.56 13.06
N ALA A 472 -14.99 -12.17 13.06
CA ALA A 472 -14.54 -10.89 12.53
C ALA A 472 -14.88 -10.73 11.04
N ARG A 473 -14.74 -11.80 10.24
CA ARG A 473 -15.14 -11.79 8.82
C ARG A 473 -16.64 -11.59 8.60
N ARG A 474 -17.46 -12.04 9.54
CA ARG A 474 -18.94 -11.91 9.47
C ARG A 474 -19.45 -10.61 10.07
N THR A 475 -18.64 -9.89 10.84
CA THR A 475 -19.04 -8.67 11.56
C THR A 475 -18.79 -7.44 10.69
N VAL A 476 -19.86 -6.81 10.20
CA VAL A 476 -19.78 -5.63 9.33
C VAL A 476 -19.45 -4.36 10.13
N ASP A 477 -19.92 -4.26 11.37
CA ASP A 477 -19.60 -3.11 12.23
C ASP A 477 -18.11 -3.07 12.55
N GLN A 478 -17.47 -1.97 12.15
CA GLN A 478 -16.03 -1.79 12.25
C GLN A 478 -15.53 -1.72 13.70
N GLY A 479 -16.33 -1.16 14.62
CA GLY A 479 -16.01 -1.11 16.05
C GLY A 479 -15.99 -2.49 16.69
N MET A 480 -17.05 -3.26 16.47
CA MET A 480 -17.15 -4.65 16.96
C MET A 480 -16.07 -5.55 16.32
N ARG A 481 -15.78 -5.33 15.04
CA ARG A 481 -14.72 -6.07 14.33
C ARG A 481 -13.34 -5.78 14.94
N ARG A 482 -13.06 -4.54 15.31
CA ARG A 482 -11.82 -4.16 16.01
C ARG A 482 -11.70 -4.81 17.39
N GLU A 483 -12.80 -4.97 18.12
CA GLU A 483 -12.79 -5.68 19.40
C GLU A 483 -12.47 -7.18 19.24
N LEU A 484 -12.96 -7.79 18.16
CA LEU A 484 -12.60 -9.17 17.83
C LEU A 484 -11.11 -9.27 17.45
N PHE A 485 -10.60 -8.35 16.66
CA PHE A 485 -9.18 -8.28 16.35
C PHE A 485 -8.32 -8.08 17.60
N ALA A 486 -8.77 -7.30 18.58
CA ALA A 486 -8.04 -7.13 19.85
C ALA A 486 -7.84 -8.47 20.57
N GLN A 487 -8.84 -9.34 20.57
CA GLN A 487 -8.73 -10.68 21.15
C GLN A 487 -7.78 -11.58 20.35
N VAL A 488 -7.84 -11.53 19.02
CA VAL A 488 -6.91 -12.26 18.13
C VAL A 488 -5.46 -11.81 18.39
N TRP A 489 -5.21 -10.50 18.40
CA TRP A 489 -3.86 -9.96 18.62
C TRP A 489 -3.32 -10.24 20.01
N ASN A 490 -4.17 -10.22 21.02
CA ASN A 490 -3.75 -10.61 22.37
C ASN A 490 -3.29 -12.09 22.43
N ALA A 491 -3.99 -13.00 21.75
CA ALA A 491 -3.58 -14.39 21.66
C ALA A 491 -2.26 -14.56 20.90
N ILE A 492 -2.15 -13.94 19.71
CA ILE A 492 -0.95 -13.99 18.87
C ILE A 492 0.26 -13.36 19.58
N ALA A 493 0.10 -12.19 20.21
CA ALA A 493 1.17 -11.53 20.94
C ALA A 493 1.60 -12.33 22.20
N THR A 494 0.68 -13.05 22.86
CA THR A 494 1.01 -13.92 23.99
C THR A 494 1.79 -15.14 23.56
N ASP A 495 1.42 -15.77 22.44
CA ASP A 495 2.00 -17.04 21.97
C ASP A 495 3.19 -16.85 21.02
N VAL A 496 3.33 -15.65 20.42
CA VAL A 496 4.44 -15.25 19.54
C VAL A 496 4.76 -16.25 18.42
N PRO A 497 3.79 -16.65 17.57
CA PRO A 497 4.10 -17.49 16.41
C PRO A 497 4.81 -16.69 15.32
N VAL A 498 4.76 -15.37 15.40
CA VAL A 498 5.38 -14.41 14.49
C VAL A 498 5.97 -13.24 15.27
N VAL A 499 7.14 -12.79 14.86
CA VAL A 499 7.76 -11.54 15.35
C VAL A 499 7.60 -10.49 14.25
N PHE A 500 6.69 -9.54 14.45
CA PHE A 500 6.57 -8.37 13.59
C PHE A 500 7.80 -7.50 13.78
N LEU A 501 8.41 -7.02 12.68
CA LEU A 501 9.68 -6.31 12.72
C LEU A 501 9.53 -4.84 12.37
N TYR A 502 9.01 -4.55 11.17
CA TYR A 502 8.81 -3.18 10.73
C TYR A 502 7.78 -3.09 9.60
N TYR A 503 7.12 -1.93 9.51
CA TYR A 503 6.34 -1.51 8.35
C TYR A 503 7.24 -0.72 7.43
N THR A 504 7.03 -0.86 6.12
CA THR A 504 7.74 -0.09 5.10
C THR A 504 6.96 1.17 4.72
N ASP A 505 7.65 2.17 4.17
CA ASP A 505 7.03 3.32 3.54
C ASP A 505 7.21 3.23 2.03
N TYR A 506 6.21 3.68 1.28
CA TYR A 506 6.36 3.97 -0.15
C TYR A 506 7.05 5.33 -0.29
N LEU A 507 8.25 5.35 -0.88
CA LEU A 507 9.06 6.55 -1.00
C LEU A 507 8.79 7.26 -2.32
N TYR A 508 8.40 8.54 -2.23
CA TYR A 508 7.93 9.34 -3.34
C TYR A 508 8.66 10.68 -3.38
N ALA A 509 9.39 10.96 -4.47
CA ALA A 509 10.10 12.20 -4.69
C ALA A 509 9.32 13.10 -5.66
N GLN A 510 9.13 14.37 -5.30
CA GLN A 510 8.29 15.29 -6.05
C GLN A 510 8.90 16.69 -6.10
N SER A 511 8.81 17.36 -7.24
CA SER A 511 9.11 18.77 -7.40
C SER A 511 8.20 19.63 -6.54
N ARG A 512 8.75 20.66 -5.89
CA ARG A 512 8.00 21.66 -5.12
C ARG A 512 7.06 22.51 -5.95
N THR A 513 7.16 22.45 -7.27
CA THR A 513 6.22 23.15 -8.17
C THR A 513 4.83 22.54 -8.14
N LEU A 514 4.71 21.22 -7.90
CA LEU A 514 3.41 20.59 -7.71
C LEU A 514 2.89 20.88 -6.31
N GLN A 515 1.68 21.40 -6.25
CA GLN A 515 0.96 21.72 -5.03
C GLN A 515 -0.32 20.87 -4.92
N GLY A 516 -0.93 20.82 -3.73
CA GLY A 516 -2.17 20.09 -3.49
C GLY A 516 -1.99 18.59 -3.21
N PHE A 517 -0.79 18.04 -3.39
CA PHE A 517 -0.45 16.68 -2.97
C PHE A 517 -0.60 16.55 -1.44
N ARG A 518 -1.24 15.49 -0.99
CA ARG A 518 -1.43 15.22 0.44
C ARG A 518 -0.99 13.81 0.78
N VAL A 519 -0.12 13.69 1.77
CA VAL A 519 0.32 12.40 2.30
C VAL A 519 -0.88 11.63 2.87
N ALA A 520 -1.03 10.40 2.43
CA ALA A 520 -1.98 9.42 2.94
C ALA A 520 -1.31 8.05 2.96
N PRO A 521 -1.80 7.07 3.73
CA PRO A 521 -1.37 5.69 3.60
C PRO A 521 -1.62 5.17 2.19
N VAL A 522 -0.67 4.40 1.66
CA VAL A 522 -0.76 3.74 0.35
C VAL A 522 -0.51 2.24 0.55
N ASN A 523 -1.54 1.44 0.37
CA ASN A 523 -1.42 -0.02 0.42
C ASN A 523 -1.20 -0.61 -0.96
N ASP A 524 -1.24 0.25 -1.98
CA ASP A 524 -1.06 -0.03 -3.38
C ASP A 524 -0.48 1.25 -4.01
N PRO A 525 0.63 1.22 -4.75
CA PRO A 525 1.30 2.41 -5.29
C PRO A 525 0.40 3.42 -5.99
N PRO A 526 -0.63 3.02 -6.79
CA PRO A 526 -1.57 3.95 -7.41
C PRO A 526 -2.42 4.78 -6.43
N GLN A 527 -2.50 4.37 -5.17
CA GLN A 527 -3.24 5.15 -4.16
C GLN A 527 -2.59 6.51 -3.85
N ARG A 528 -1.34 6.75 -4.26
CA ARG A 528 -0.73 8.09 -4.18
C ARG A 528 -1.53 9.15 -4.94
N PHE A 529 -2.31 8.75 -5.94
CA PHE A 529 -3.22 9.61 -6.71
C PHE A 529 -4.60 9.84 -6.06
N TRP A 530 -4.78 9.49 -4.78
CA TRP A 530 -6.08 9.50 -4.11
C TRP A 530 -6.82 10.84 -4.16
N ASN A 531 -6.08 11.96 -4.24
CA ASN A 531 -6.62 13.32 -4.37
C ASN A 531 -6.05 14.08 -5.57
N VAL A 532 -5.73 13.37 -6.65
CA VAL A 532 -5.10 13.93 -7.86
C VAL A 532 -5.91 15.07 -8.49
N GLU A 533 -7.20 15.08 -8.31
CA GLU A 533 -8.08 16.15 -8.75
C GLU A 533 -7.82 17.50 -8.05
N ASP A 534 -7.16 17.49 -6.90
CA ASP A 534 -6.77 18.70 -6.14
C ASP A 534 -5.35 19.17 -6.45
N TRP A 535 -4.59 18.42 -7.26
CA TRP A 535 -3.22 18.78 -7.59
C TRP A 535 -3.18 19.94 -8.60
N TYR A 536 -2.28 20.91 -8.38
CA TYR A 536 -2.15 22.07 -9.26
C TYR A 536 -0.71 22.54 -9.39
N LEU A 537 -0.40 23.16 -10.55
CA LEU A 537 0.90 23.76 -10.88
C LEU A 537 0.80 25.28 -11.03
N LYS A 538 -0.41 25.82 -11.08
CA LYS A 538 -0.67 27.24 -11.26
C LYS A 538 -1.47 27.82 -10.11
N THR A 539 -1.21 29.08 -9.78
CA THR A 539 -1.93 29.84 -8.78
C THR A 539 -2.37 31.18 -9.34
N VAL A 540 -3.43 31.74 -8.75
CA VAL A 540 -3.89 33.11 -8.97
C VAL A 540 -3.88 33.85 -7.64
N VAL A 541 -3.53 35.13 -7.65
CA VAL A 541 -3.60 35.95 -6.44
C VAL A 541 -5.06 36.08 -6.03
N ARG A 542 -5.33 35.82 -4.75
CA ARG A 542 -6.67 35.99 -4.18
C ARG A 542 -7.05 37.47 -4.24
N GLN A 543 -8.17 37.80 -4.88
CA GLN A 543 -8.72 39.16 -4.96
C GLN A 543 -9.45 39.56 -3.68
#